data_4c43d0ba873befa505bf6947ed12823a
#
_entry.id   4c43d0ba873befa505bf6947ed12823a
#
_cell.length_a   1.000
_cell.length_b   1.000
_cell.length_c   1.000
_cell.angle_alpha   90.00
_cell.angle_beta   90.00
_cell.angle_gamma   90.00
#
_symmetry.space_group_name_H-M   'P 1'
#
loop_
_entity.id
_entity.type
_entity.pdbx_description
1 polymer ?
#
loop_
_entity_poly.entity_id
_entity_poly.type
_entity_poly.pdbx_seq_one_letter_code
_entity_poly.pdbx_strand_id
1 'polypeptide(L)'
;MLHTTQRLCCSAHHNNNDFLFMRVITGTLKGRHFDVPRSFKARPTTDFAKENLFNVVRAYIDFEDDCEALDLFTGTGSISLELVSRGCKRVISVEKEPLHYTFINKIAKELKAEQWLPLRGDVFKYITRCGEKFNFVFADPPYALKELATIPDLVFEHNLLKDDGLFVLEHGKDYDFSEHPNFVEHRHYGSVNFSFFKNKGEE
;
A
#
# COMPACT_ATOMS: atom_id res chain seq x y z
N MET A 1 37.67 22.51 53.43
CA MET A 1 37.76 21.58 52.28
C MET A 1 36.40 21.48 51.65
N LEU A 2 36.21 22.23 50.58
CA LEU A 2 34.92 22.33 49.86
C LEU A 2 35.01 21.45 48.61
N HIS A 3 34.24 20.38 48.57
CA HIS A 3 34.06 19.59 47.37
C HIS A 3 32.92 20.15 46.52
N THR A 4 33.30 20.82 45.45
CA THR A 4 32.40 21.31 44.42
C THR A 4 32.06 20.20 43.48
N THR A 5 30.85 19.63 43.54
CA THR A 5 30.35 18.65 42.59
C THR A 5 29.82 19.39 41.37
N GLN A 6 30.59 19.37 40.29
CA GLN A 6 30.11 19.83 38.97
C GLN A 6 29.04 18.89 38.46
N ARG A 7 27.81 19.37 38.35
CA ARG A 7 26.76 18.73 37.59
C ARG A 7 27.03 18.97 36.11
N LEU A 8 27.40 17.90 35.39
CA LEU A 8 27.41 17.86 33.93
C LEU A 8 25.95 17.92 33.47
N CYS A 9 25.57 19.09 32.96
CA CYS A 9 24.32 19.29 32.24
C CYS A 9 24.46 18.66 30.87
N CYS A 10 24.01 17.40 30.71
CA CYS A 10 23.81 16.81 29.40
C CYS A 10 22.69 17.58 28.70
N SER A 11 23.09 18.54 27.87
CA SER A 11 22.20 19.13 26.88
C SER A 11 21.82 18.04 25.87
N ALA A 12 20.67 17.40 26.08
CA ALA A 12 20.03 16.59 25.08
C ALA A 12 19.71 17.49 23.87
N HIS A 13 20.56 17.43 22.87
CA HIS A 13 20.21 17.96 21.56
C HIS A 13 19.03 17.13 21.06
N HIS A 14 17.83 17.68 21.16
CA HIS A 14 16.69 17.23 20.40
C HIS A 14 17.00 17.54 18.93
N ASN A 15 17.66 16.61 18.27
CA ASN A 15 17.60 16.54 16.83
C ASN A 15 16.15 16.21 16.49
N ASN A 16 15.37 17.25 16.17
CA ASN A 16 14.11 17.12 15.45
C ASN A 16 14.41 16.61 14.02
N ASN A 17 14.81 15.36 13.92
CA ASN A 17 14.80 14.62 12.69
C ASN A 17 13.35 14.14 12.49
N ASP A 18 12.54 14.98 11.83
CA ASP A 18 11.28 14.57 11.23
C ASP A 18 11.56 13.57 10.11
N PHE A 19 11.89 12.33 10.48
CA PHE A 19 11.96 11.23 9.54
C PHE A 19 10.52 10.82 9.22
N LEU A 20 10.18 10.87 7.94
CA LEU A 20 9.00 10.18 7.45
C LEU A 20 9.30 8.69 7.61
N PHE A 21 8.45 7.95 8.31
CA PHE A 21 8.61 6.51 8.46
C PHE A 21 7.32 5.79 8.08
N MET A 22 7.47 4.57 7.62
CA MET A 22 6.34 3.65 7.49
C MET A 22 6.43 2.58 8.57
N ARG A 23 5.29 2.27 9.17
CA ARG A 23 5.15 1.28 10.25
C ARG A 23 4.26 0.14 9.79
N VAL A 24 4.59 -1.09 10.17
CA VAL A 24 3.74 -2.26 9.99
C VAL A 24 2.74 -2.35 11.15
N ILE A 25 1.45 -2.45 10.82
CA ILE A 25 0.35 -2.41 11.81
C ILE A 25 0.08 -3.80 12.39
N THR A 26 0.04 -4.83 11.54
CA THR A 26 -0.39 -6.18 11.94
C THR A 26 0.47 -7.26 11.28
N GLY A 27 0.35 -8.51 11.74
CA GLY A 27 1.02 -9.67 11.17
C GLY A 27 2.41 -9.93 11.75
N THR A 28 3.19 -10.73 11.03
CA THR A 28 4.50 -11.24 11.48
C THR A 28 5.57 -10.17 11.66
N LEU A 29 5.41 -9.03 10.97
CA LEU A 29 6.32 -7.89 11.03
C LEU A 29 5.76 -6.73 11.86
N LYS A 30 4.67 -6.93 12.61
CA LYS A 30 4.00 -5.89 13.42
C LYS A 30 4.99 -5.06 14.23
N GLY A 31 4.84 -3.74 14.18
CA GLY A 31 5.64 -2.77 14.91
C GLY A 31 6.99 -2.45 14.28
N ARG A 32 7.40 -3.12 13.19
CA ARG A 32 8.59 -2.72 12.45
C ARG A 32 8.42 -1.37 11.80
N HIS A 33 9.51 -0.60 11.79
CA HIS A 33 9.59 0.73 11.22
C HIS A 33 10.67 0.78 10.14
N PHE A 34 10.41 1.54 9.10
CA PHE A 34 11.35 1.76 8.00
C PHE A 34 11.42 3.25 7.69
N ASP A 35 12.62 3.80 7.72
CA ASP A 35 12.86 5.20 7.42
C ASP A 35 12.68 5.46 5.93
N VAL A 36 11.73 6.33 5.58
CA VAL A 36 11.46 6.71 4.20
C VAL A 36 12.31 7.93 3.84
N PRO A 37 13.08 7.88 2.74
CA PRO A 37 13.87 9.02 2.31
C PRO A 37 13.03 10.28 2.08
N ARG A 38 13.47 11.41 2.60
CA ARG A 38 12.77 12.72 2.42
C ARG A 38 12.66 13.17 0.96
N SER A 39 13.52 12.64 0.10
CA SER A 39 13.48 12.90 -1.35
C SER A 39 12.29 12.26 -2.05
N PHE A 40 11.54 11.38 -1.37
CA PHE A 40 10.36 10.75 -1.96
C PHE A 40 9.21 11.75 -2.07
N LYS A 41 8.60 11.79 -3.25
CA LYS A 41 7.36 12.54 -3.47
C LYS A 41 6.15 11.82 -2.88
N ALA A 42 6.16 10.49 -2.93
CA ALA A 42 5.14 9.66 -2.31
C ALA A 42 5.30 9.69 -0.79
N ARG A 43 4.18 9.87 -0.09
CA ARG A 43 4.11 9.75 1.37
C ARG A 43 3.55 8.38 1.72
N PRO A 44 4.02 7.73 2.79
CA PRO A 44 3.38 6.52 3.27
C PRO A 44 1.91 6.80 3.60
N THR A 45 1.05 5.87 3.26
CA THR A 45 -0.33 5.84 3.78
C THR A 45 -0.28 5.94 5.30
N THR A 46 -1.07 6.82 5.88
CA THR A 46 -1.07 7.01 7.35
C THR A 46 -1.47 5.72 8.05
N ASP A 47 -0.93 5.51 9.26
CA ASP A 47 -1.28 4.32 10.06
C ASP A 47 -2.80 4.22 10.26
N PHE A 48 -3.47 5.36 10.51
CA PHE A 48 -4.92 5.41 10.68
C PHE A 48 -5.67 4.95 9.42
N ALA A 49 -5.33 5.48 8.24
CA ALA A 49 -5.97 5.09 6.99
C ALA A 49 -5.71 3.61 6.66
N LYS A 50 -4.46 3.16 6.84
CA LYS A 50 -4.04 1.78 6.60
C LYS A 50 -4.77 0.79 7.54
N GLU A 51 -4.84 1.08 8.83
CA GLU A 51 -5.56 0.23 9.79
C GLU A 51 -7.04 0.09 9.43
N ASN A 52 -7.69 1.21 9.13
CA ASN A 52 -9.10 1.22 8.72
C ASN A 52 -9.32 0.48 7.39
N LEU A 53 -8.47 0.70 6.39
CA LEU A 53 -8.50 -0.04 5.13
C LEU A 53 -8.49 -1.55 5.38
N PHE A 54 -7.48 -2.04 6.11
CA PHE A 54 -7.34 -3.47 6.35
C PHE A 54 -8.41 -4.05 7.28
N ASN A 55 -9.03 -3.24 8.15
CA ASN A 55 -10.20 -3.67 8.93
C ASN A 55 -11.41 -3.97 8.03
N VAL A 56 -11.59 -3.22 6.94
CA VAL A 56 -12.63 -3.50 5.94
C VAL A 56 -12.24 -4.68 5.06
N VAL A 57 -11.02 -4.66 4.49
CA VAL A 57 -10.55 -5.69 3.53
C VAL A 57 -10.61 -7.10 4.12
N ARG A 58 -10.32 -7.28 5.42
CA ARG A 58 -10.39 -8.59 6.10
C ARG A 58 -11.79 -9.22 6.14
N ALA A 59 -12.84 -8.47 5.87
CA ALA A 59 -14.20 -9.02 5.75
C ALA A 59 -14.42 -9.69 4.39
N TYR A 60 -13.55 -9.42 3.41
CA TYR A 60 -13.62 -9.92 2.05
C TYR A 60 -12.53 -10.92 1.71
N ILE A 61 -11.33 -10.72 2.28
CA ILE A 61 -10.11 -11.45 1.92
C ILE A 61 -9.51 -12.09 3.17
N ASP A 62 -9.30 -13.39 3.11
CA ASP A 62 -8.40 -14.11 4.03
C ASP A 62 -6.97 -14.02 3.48
N PHE A 63 -6.09 -13.35 4.21
CA PHE A 63 -4.71 -13.15 3.77
C PHE A 63 -3.84 -14.41 3.94
N GLU A 64 -4.23 -15.33 4.82
CA GLU A 64 -3.47 -16.54 5.14
C GLU A 64 -3.86 -17.72 4.24
N ASP A 65 -5.02 -17.65 3.56
CA ASP A 65 -5.51 -18.69 2.65
C ASP A 65 -5.05 -18.44 1.21
N ASP A 66 -3.79 -18.77 0.93
CA ASP A 66 -3.16 -18.69 -0.42
C ASP A 66 -3.37 -17.34 -1.14
N CYS A 67 -3.49 -16.24 -0.38
CA CYS A 67 -3.76 -14.92 -0.91
C CYS A 67 -2.61 -14.42 -1.80
N GLU A 68 -2.95 -14.08 -3.03
CA GLU A 68 -2.08 -13.39 -3.99
C GLU A 68 -2.58 -11.96 -4.18
N ALA A 69 -1.69 -11.00 -3.97
CA ALA A 69 -2.03 -9.58 -4.01
C ALA A 69 -1.21 -8.79 -5.02
N LEU A 70 -1.82 -7.77 -5.60
CA LEU A 70 -1.22 -6.81 -6.51
C LEU A 70 -1.37 -5.40 -5.94
N ASP A 71 -0.24 -4.70 -5.77
CA ASP A 71 -0.17 -3.32 -5.32
C ASP A 71 0.30 -2.44 -6.48
N LEU A 72 -0.62 -1.67 -7.02
CA LEU A 72 -0.40 -0.75 -8.14
C LEU A 72 -0.10 0.66 -7.61
N PHE A 73 0.88 1.34 -8.22
CA PHE A 73 1.40 2.63 -7.73
C PHE A 73 1.98 2.54 -6.32
N THR A 74 2.78 1.51 -6.07
CA THR A 74 3.24 1.08 -4.74
C THR A 74 3.89 2.17 -3.88
N GLY A 75 4.51 3.20 -4.48
CA GLY A 75 5.12 4.32 -3.78
C GLY A 75 6.21 3.89 -2.79
N THR A 76 5.93 4.02 -1.49
CA THR A 76 6.87 3.63 -0.43
C THR A 76 6.83 2.13 -0.10
N GLY A 77 5.89 1.38 -0.64
CA GLY A 77 5.67 -0.04 -0.33
C GLY A 77 4.89 -0.30 0.96
N SER A 78 4.23 0.70 1.51
CA SER A 78 3.54 0.59 2.81
C SER A 78 2.41 -0.45 2.80
N ILE A 79 1.61 -0.51 1.73
CA ILE A 79 0.53 -1.48 1.58
C ILE A 79 1.11 -2.87 1.27
N SER A 80 2.04 -2.97 0.33
CA SER A 80 2.72 -4.24 0.02
C SER A 80 3.35 -4.88 1.25
N LEU A 81 4.05 -4.09 2.06
CA LEU A 81 4.70 -4.57 3.29
C LEU A 81 3.67 -5.07 4.33
N GLU A 82 2.54 -4.39 4.43
CA GLU A 82 1.44 -4.82 5.30
C GLU A 82 0.83 -6.14 4.82
N LEU A 83 0.64 -6.33 3.51
CA LEU A 83 0.16 -7.58 2.90
C LEU A 83 1.12 -8.75 3.17
N VAL A 84 2.43 -8.53 2.98
CA VAL A 84 3.48 -9.51 3.32
C VAL A 84 3.41 -9.88 4.79
N SER A 85 3.28 -8.89 5.67
CA SER A 85 3.21 -9.11 7.12
C SER A 85 1.98 -9.90 7.55
N ARG A 86 0.88 -9.76 6.83
CA ARG A 86 -0.40 -10.44 7.09
C ARG A 86 -0.47 -11.87 6.56
N GLY A 87 0.57 -12.34 5.84
CA GLY A 87 0.68 -13.73 5.43
C GLY A 87 0.34 -13.99 3.97
N CYS A 88 0.16 -12.94 3.13
CA CYS A 88 -0.05 -13.16 1.69
C CYS A 88 1.04 -14.06 1.11
N LYS A 89 0.63 -15.07 0.38
CA LYS A 89 1.51 -16.04 -0.29
C LYS A 89 2.39 -15.39 -1.34
N ARG A 90 1.85 -14.38 -2.04
CA ARG A 90 2.56 -13.62 -3.06
C ARG A 90 2.05 -12.18 -3.11
N VAL A 91 2.96 -11.22 -3.16
CA VAL A 91 2.66 -9.80 -3.29
C VAL A 91 3.49 -9.23 -4.44
N ILE A 92 2.84 -8.79 -5.51
CA ILE A 92 3.45 -8.07 -6.62
C ILE A 92 3.25 -6.58 -6.39
N SER A 93 4.34 -5.80 -6.48
CA SER A 93 4.33 -4.35 -6.31
C SER A 93 4.82 -3.69 -7.58
N VAL A 94 3.98 -2.86 -8.22
CA VAL A 94 4.36 -2.16 -9.46
C VAL A 94 4.66 -0.69 -9.14
N GLU A 95 5.92 -0.29 -9.39
CA GLU A 95 6.38 1.06 -9.14
C GLU A 95 7.20 1.59 -10.33
N LYS A 96 6.88 2.80 -10.79
CA LYS A 96 7.53 3.42 -11.96
C LYS A 96 8.81 4.16 -11.58
N GLU A 97 8.80 4.86 -10.42
CA GLU A 97 9.90 5.71 -10.00
C GLU A 97 11.11 4.87 -9.53
N PRO A 98 12.30 5.05 -10.13
CA PRO A 98 13.47 4.23 -9.83
C PRO A 98 13.89 4.28 -8.36
N LEU A 99 13.76 5.43 -7.71
CA LEU A 99 14.16 5.59 -6.31
C LEU A 99 13.22 4.82 -5.37
N HIS A 100 11.90 4.88 -5.61
CA HIS A 100 10.92 4.13 -4.86
C HIS A 100 11.12 2.62 -5.06
N TYR A 101 11.24 2.18 -6.32
CA TYR A 101 11.53 0.76 -6.62
C TYR A 101 12.79 0.25 -5.91
N THR A 102 13.89 1.04 -5.94
CA THR A 102 15.13 0.64 -5.28
C THR A 102 14.95 0.49 -3.77
N PHE A 103 14.18 1.39 -3.17
CA PHE A 103 13.88 1.37 -1.74
C PHE A 103 13.06 0.13 -1.34
N ILE A 104 11.94 -0.14 -2.02
CA ILE A 104 11.12 -1.32 -1.73
C ILE A 104 11.88 -2.62 -1.96
N ASN A 105 12.66 -2.71 -3.03
CA ASN A 105 13.49 -3.89 -3.32
C ASN A 105 14.57 -4.12 -2.26
N LYS A 106 15.14 -3.04 -1.70
CA LYS A 106 16.07 -3.12 -0.56
C LYS A 106 15.37 -3.71 0.66
N ILE A 107 14.19 -3.20 1.03
CA ILE A 107 13.42 -3.70 2.18
C ILE A 107 13.04 -5.17 1.99
N ALA A 108 12.55 -5.56 0.82
CA ALA A 108 12.18 -6.95 0.53
C ALA A 108 13.38 -7.89 0.73
N LYS A 109 14.57 -7.50 0.28
CA LYS A 109 15.82 -8.27 0.48
C LYS A 109 16.25 -8.32 1.94
N GLU A 110 16.21 -7.20 2.66
CA GLU A 110 16.58 -7.13 4.09
C GLU A 110 15.68 -8.01 4.95
N LEU A 111 14.39 -8.08 4.59
CA LEU A 111 13.41 -8.94 5.26
C LEU A 111 13.48 -10.40 4.83
N LYS A 112 14.23 -10.72 3.76
CA LYS A 112 14.18 -12.01 3.08
C LYS A 112 12.78 -12.45 2.72
N ALA A 113 11.96 -11.48 2.31
CA ALA A 113 10.55 -11.66 1.96
C ALA A 113 10.45 -12.16 0.49
N GLU A 114 10.72 -13.45 0.26
CA GLU A 114 10.72 -14.06 -1.08
C GLU A 114 9.36 -13.96 -1.78
N GLN A 115 8.27 -13.90 -1.01
CA GLN A 115 6.92 -13.70 -1.50
C GLN A 115 6.64 -12.26 -1.99
N TRP A 116 7.50 -11.30 -1.68
CA TRP A 116 7.36 -9.92 -2.14
C TRP A 116 8.17 -9.67 -3.42
N LEU A 117 7.47 -9.38 -4.51
CA LEU A 117 8.03 -9.23 -5.86
C LEU A 117 7.88 -7.79 -6.36
N PRO A 118 8.78 -6.88 -6.01
CA PRO A 118 8.80 -5.53 -6.57
C PRO A 118 9.13 -5.57 -8.07
N LEU A 119 8.32 -4.91 -8.88
CA LEU A 119 8.51 -4.76 -10.32
C LEU A 119 8.63 -3.27 -10.66
N ARG A 120 9.69 -2.92 -11.40
CA ARG A 120 9.81 -1.57 -11.94
C ARG A 120 9.10 -1.47 -13.27
N GLY A 121 8.03 -0.71 -13.33
CA GLY A 121 7.24 -0.56 -14.54
C GLY A 121 6.14 0.50 -14.46
N ASP A 122 5.58 0.78 -15.62
CA ASP A 122 4.40 1.61 -15.74
C ASP A 122 3.16 0.76 -15.49
N VAL A 123 2.28 1.23 -14.59
CA VAL A 123 1.08 0.48 -14.14
C VAL A 123 0.15 0.15 -15.31
N PHE A 124 -0.11 1.09 -16.20
CA PHE A 124 -1.03 0.87 -17.31
C PHE A 124 -0.49 -0.19 -18.29
N LYS A 125 0.83 -0.17 -18.54
CA LYS A 125 1.49 -1.21 -19.35
C LYS A 125 1.50 -2.56 -18.64
N TYR A 126 1.59 -2.56 -17.32
CA TYR A 126 1.52 -3.79 -16.54
C TYR A 126 0.12 -4.41 -16.62
N ILE A 127 -0.93 -3.64 -16.33
CA ILE A 127 -2.33 -4.08 -16.41
C ILE A 127 -2.63 -4.72 -17.77
N THR A 128 -2.30 -4.03 -18.87
CA THR A 128 -2.60 -4.50 -20.24
C THR A 128 -1.85 -5.76 -20.67
N ARG A 129 -0.80 -6.15 -19.95
CA ARG A 129 0.04 -7.33 -20.26
C ARG A 129 -0.03 -8.42 -19.21
N CYS A 130 -0.66 -8.13 -18.07
CA CYS A 130 -0.80 -9.07 -16.98
C CYS A 130 -1.82 -10.13 -17.34
N GLY A 131 -1.38 -11.39 -17.42
CA GLY A 131 -2.26 -12.53 -17.63
C GLY A 131 -2.63 -13.26 -16.34
N GLU A 132 -2.36 -12.65 -15.18
CA GLU A 132 -2.58 -13.26 -13.87
C GLU A 132 -3.77 -12.63 -13.16
N LYS A 133 -4.41 -13.41 -12.27
CA LYS A 133 -5.52 -12.97 -11.42
C LYS A 133 -5.12 -12.99 -9.94
N PHE A 134 -5.65 -12.05 -9.19
CA PHE A 134 -5.31 -11.83 -7.78
C PHE A 134 -6.55 -11.91 -6.89
N ASN A 135 -6.34 -12.31 -5.63
CA ASN A 135 -7.36 -12.22 -4.60
C ASN A 135 -7.60 -10.79 -4.17
N PHE A 136 -6.52 -9.99 -4.14
CA PHE A 136 -6.57 -8.59 -3.75
C PHE A 136 -5.76 -7.71 -4.70
N VAL A 137 -6.39 -6.65 -5.21
CA VAL A 137 -5.72 -5.59 -5.98
C VAL A 137 -5.92 -4.27 -5.25
N PHE A 138 -4.84 -3.52 -5.07
CA PHE A 138 -4.86 -2.18 -4.50
C PHE A 138 -4.23 -1.19 -5.47
N ALA A 139 -4.77 0.01 -5.55
CA ALA A 139 -4.19 1.11 -6.31
C ALA A 139 -4.29 2.43 -5.54
N ASP A 140 -3.16 3.14 -5.41
CA ASP A 140 -3.06 4.50 -4.87
C ASP A 140 -2.37 5.41 -5.90
N PRO A 141 -3.07 5.77 -6.99
CA PRO A 141 -2.50 6.62 -8.02
C PRO A 141 -2.32 8.07 -7.51
N PRO A 142 -1.35 8.83 -8.04
CA PRO A 142 -1.29 10.26 -7.80
C PRO A 142 -2.63 10.93 -8.13
N TYR A 143 -3.19 11.72 -7.22
CA TYR A 143 -4.53 12.34 -7.40
C TYR A 143 -4.62 13.26 -8.62
N ALA A 144 -3.48 13.78 -9.10
CA ALA A 144 -3.40 14.56 -10.33
C ALA A 144 -3.35 13.72 -11.61
N LEU A 145 -3.39 12.38 -11.49
CA LEU A 145 -3.36 11.49 -12.63
C LEU A 145 -4.68 11.58 -13.41
N LYS A 146 -4.60 11.98 -14.68
CA LYS A 146 -5.80 12.18 -15.53
C LYS A 146 -6.56 10.87 -15.77
N GLU A 147 -5.83 9.77 -15.84
CA GLU A 147 -6.35 8.43 -16.11
C GLU A 147 -6.89 7.74 -14.84
N LEU A 148 -6.90 8.39 -13.67
CA LEU A 148 -7.33 7.77 -12.41
C LEU A 148 -8.72 7.16 -12.53
N ALA A 149 -9.67 7.89 -13.13
CA ALA A 149 -11.05 7.43 -13.30
C ALA A 149 -11.21 6.16 -14.16
N THR A 150 -10.23 5.85 -15.00
CA THR A 150 -10.27 4.65 -15.88
C THR A 150 -9.68 3.40 -15.25
N ILE A 151 -9.04 3.51 -14.07
CA ILE A 151 -8.37 2.37 -13.44
C ILE A 151 -9.35 1.24 -13.10
N PRO A 152 -10.55 1.48 -12.54
CA PRO A 152 -11.51 0.40 -12.30
C PRO A 152 -11.86 -0.37 -13.59
N ASP A 153 -12.23 0.33 -14.67
CA ASP A 153 -12.54 -0.30 -15.95
C ASP A 153 -11.38 -1.19 -16.42
N LEU A 154 -10.14 -0.70 -16.38
CA LEU A 154 -8.97 -1.46 -16.79
C LEU A 154 -8.73 -2.73 -15.95
N VAL A 155 -8.95 -2.66 -14.63
CA VAL A 155 -8.81 -3.83 -13.74
C VAL A 155 -9.79 -4.95 -14.14
N PHE A 156 -11.03 -4.58 -14.47
CA PHE A 156 -12.06 -5.55 -14.85
C PHE A 156 -11.94 -6.00 -16.32
N GLU A 157 -11.68 -5.12 -17.26
CA GLU A 157 -11.46 -5.45 -18.68
C GLU A 157 -10.29 -6.43 -18.89
N HIS A 158 -9.23 -6.29 -18.07
CA HIS A 158 -8.07 -7.18 -18.12
C HIS A 158 -8.15 -8.37 -17.14
N ASN A 159 -9.31 -8.57 -16.48
CA ASN A 159 -9.57 -9.71 -15.61
C ASN A 159 -8.51 -9.92 -14.51
N LEU A 160 -8.07 -8.86 -13.85
CA LEU A 160 -7.04 -8.94 -12.81
C LEU A 160 -7.53 -9.54 -11.48
N LEU A 161 -8.85 -9.75 -11.30
CA LEU A 161 -9.41 -10.33 -10.09
C LEU A 161 -9.79 -11.81 -10.30
N LYS A 162 -9.51 -12.63 -9.29
CA LYS A 162 -10.14 -13.94 -9.11
C LYS A 162 -11.64 -13.75 -8.84
N ASP A 163 -12.43 -14.80 -8.91
CA ASP A 163 -13.90 -14.71 -8.82
C ASP A 163 -14.36 -14.01 -7.53
N ASP A 164 -13.76 -14.34 -6.39
CA ASP A 164 -14.01 -13.67 -5.10
C ASP A 164 -13.06 -12.52 -4.80
N GLY A 165 -12.28 -12.07 -5.76
CA GLY A 165 -11.27 -11.04 -5.61
C GLY A 165 -11.87 -9.67 -5.31
N LEU A 166 -11.09 -8.87 -4.56
CA LEU A 166 -11.41 -7.50 -4.20
C LEU A 166 -10.44 -6.52 -4.83
N PHE A 167 -10.96 -5.48 -5.45
CA PHE A 167 -10.16 -4.32 -5.85
C PHE A 167 -10.50 -3.11 -4.97
N VAL A 168 -9.47 -2.40 -4.51
CA VAL A 168 -9.61 -1.15 -3.76
C VAL A 168 -8.81 -0.05 -4.44
N LEU A 169 -9.47 1.06 -4.72
CA LEU A 169 -8.88 2.26 -5.29
C LEU A 169 -8.88 3.39 -4.24
N GLU A 170 -7.69 3.90 -3.92
CA GLU A 170 -7.53 5.16 -3.18
C GLU A 170 -7.66 6.34 -4.15
N HIS A 171 -8.43 7.37 -3.75
CA HIS A 171 -8.66 8.54 -4.61
C HIS A 171 -8.97 9.80 -3.81
N GLY A 172 -8.94 10.95 -4.48
CA GLY A 172 -9.38 12.23 -3.92
C GLY A 172 -10.91 12.33 -3.83
N LYS A 173 -11.38 13.35 -3.11
CA LYS A 173 -12.82 13.62 -2.88
C LYS A 173 -13.62 13.96 -4.15
N ASP A 174 -12.94 14.28 -5.24
CA ASP A 174 -13.59 14.74 -6.47
C ASP A 174 -14.02 13.58 -7.39
N TYR A 175 -13.82 12.34 -6.96
CA TYR A 175 -14.20 11.12 -7.69
C TYR A 175 -15.34 10.40 -6.99
N ASP A 176 -16.33 10.00 -7.77
CA ASP A 176 -17.46 9.15 -7.36
C ASP A 176 -17.55 7.95 -8.32
N PHE A 177 -17.50 6.76 -7.75
CA PHE A 177 -17.55 5.49 -8.49
C PHE A 177 -18.84 4.70 -8.20
N SER A 178 -19.82 5.29 -7.55
CA SER A 178 -21.07 4.61 -7.14
C SER A 178 -21.86 4.00 -8.31
N GLU A 179 -21.74 4.59 -9.50
CA GLU A 179 -22.40 4.10 -10.72
C GLU A 179 -21.60 3.01 -11.46
N HIS A 180 -20.37 2.71 -11.02
CA HIS A 180 -19.56 1.66 -11.66
C HIS A 180 -20.19 0.29 -11.44
N PRO A 181 -20.37 -0.56 -12.48
CA PRO A 181 -21.10 -1.83 -12.37
C PRO A 181 -20.56 -2.77 -11.30
N ASN A 182 -19.27 -2.73 -11.01
CA ASN A 182 -18.59 -3.59 -10.04
C ASN A 182 -18.42 -2.91 -8.65
N PHE A 183 -18.96 -1.70 -8.46
CA PHE A 183 -18.83 -0.98 -7.19
C PHE A 183 -19.56 -1.73 -6.06
N VAL A 184 -18.93 -1.75 -4.88
CA VAL A 184 -19.48 -2.40 -3.68
C VAL A 184 -19.78 -1.36 -2.60
N GLU A 185 -18.76 -0.60 -2.21
CA GLU A 185 -18.87 0.40 -1.15
C GLU A 185 -17.80 1.48 -1.25
N HIS A 186 -18.04 2.60 -0.58
CA HIS A 186 -17.09 3.68 -0.40
C HIS A 186 -16.82 3.91 1.08
N ARG A 187 -15.56 4.16 1.42
CA ARG A 187 -15.11 4.52 2.77
C ARG A 187 -14.26 5.78 2.73
N HIS A 188 -14.46 6.62 3.74
CA HIS A 188 -13.77 7.89 3.87
C HIS A 188 -13.09 7.99 5.24
N TYR A 189 -11.79 8.28 5.25
CA TYR A 189 -10.99 8.40 6.46
C TYR A 189 -10.11 9.66 6.39
N GLY A 190 -10.55 10.75 7.02
CA GLY A 190 -9.87 12.04 6.92
C GLY A 190 -9.94 12.60 5.49
N SER A 191 -8.81 12.75 4.82
CA SER A 191 -8.73 13.20 3.41
C SER A 191 -8.66 12.05 2.41
N VAL A 192 -8.62 10.81 2.88
CA VAL A 192 -8.44 9.62 2.05
C VAL A 192 -9.81 8.99 1.77
N ASN A 193 -10.05 8.64 0.52
CA ASN A 193 -11.23 7.90 0.09
C ASN A 193 -10.81 6.57 -0.51
N PHE A 194 -11.54 5.52 -0.17
CA PHE A 194 -11.38 4.19 -0.75
C PHE A 194 -12.70 3.75 -1.39
N SER A 195 -12.66 3.43 -2.67
CA SER A 195 -13.76 2.74 -3.35
C SER A 195 -13.40 1.27 -3.52
N PHE A 196 -14.36 0.40 -3.22
CA PHE A 196 -14.22 -1.06 -3.21
C PHE A 196 -15.03 -1.64 -4.36
N PHE A 197 -14.45 -2.61 -5.06
CA PHE A 197 -15.05 -3.22 -6.24
C PHE A 197 -14.85 -4.74 -6.21
N LYS A 198 -15.82 -5.49 -6.74
CA LYS A 198 -15.75 -6.95 -6.89
C LYS A 198 -16.29 -7.39 -8.26
N ASN A 199 -15.91 -8.59 -8.69
CA ASN A 199 -16.64 -9.21 -9.79
C ASN A 199 -18.11 -9.38 -9.41
N LYS A 200 -19.03 -9.12 -10.35
CA LYS A 200 -20.41 -9.55 -10.20
C LYS A 200 -20.38 -11.07 -10.29
N GLY A 201 -20.91 -11.77 -9.29
CA GLY A 201 -21.20 -13.18 -9.42
C GLY A 201 -22.11 -13.40 -10.64
N GLU A 202 -21.90 -14.49 -11.35
CA GLU A 202 -22.89 -14.95 -12.32
C GLU A 202 -24.18 -15.25 -11.53
N GLU A 203 -25.26 -14.49 -11.82
CA GLU A 203 -26.60 -14.75 -11.28
C GLU A 203 -27.20 -16.00 -11.95
#